data_27eaac950e9c6d13e3cd219c0f35a76f
#
_entry.id   27eaac950e9c6d13e3cd219c0f35a76f
#
_cell.length_a   1.000
_cell.length_b   1.000
_cell.length_c   1.000
_cell.angle_alpha   90.00
_cell.angle_beta   90.00
_cell.angle_gamma   90.00
#
_symmetry.space_group_name_H-M   'P 1'
#
loop_
_entity.id
_entity.type
_entity.pdbx_description
1 polymer ?
#
loop_
_entity_poly.entity_id
_entity_poly.type
_entity_poly.pdbx_seq_one_letter_code
_entity_poly.pdbx_strand_id
1 'polypeptide(L)'
;MKNKSSYLAIILAAGKGTRLDSNVPKPLYKVNNLPIIDHLIGTFSFFSNIEILTVVGYEKDKLINHIQNRSFYVVQEVQDGTGGAVKVSLDFIKKYQNVFVFVGDSPFVHKDYIEKMMLYHQETDADCSFLYSEFPFKLPYARLFFDNNGNLEKLTESCDLSNKDKDVRYFFTSQYLFKTKFLLNKVKSLGLNKKTGECNLTEIINICIKDKNNINPILIKEFWNLMGINTLDDIDKINSYKNYDKKN
;
A
#
# COMPACT_ATOMS: atom_id res chain seq x y z
N MET A 1 -14.54 -28.54 -7.38
CA MET A 1 -13.18 -27.99 -7.28
C MET A 1 -13.31 -26.57 -6.74
N LYS A 2 -12.74 -26.23 -5.57
CA LYS A 2 -12.70 -24.80 -5.13
C LYS A 2 -11.91 -24.03 -6.20
N ASN A 3 -12.55 -23.03 -6.83
CA ASN A 3 -11.83 -22.11 -7.68
C ASN A 3 -10.66 -21.54 -6.86
N LYS A 4 -9.44 -21.83 -7.31
CA LYS A 4 -8.22 -21.35 -6.66
C LYS A 4 -8.25 -19.82 -6.77
N SER A 5 -8.20 -19.11 -5.64
CA SER A 5 -8.16 -17.65 -5.63
C SER A 5 -7.02 -17.18 -6.56
N SER A 6 -7.34 -16.30 -7.49
CA SER A 6 -6.33 -15.79 -8.45
C SER A 6 -5.52 -14.63 -7.87
N TYR A 7 -5.97 -14.06 -6.74
CA TYR A 7 -5.37 -12.89 -6.09
C TYR A 7 -5.05 -13.18 -4.61
N LEU A 8 -3.93 -12.62 -4.16
CA LEU A 8 -3.59 -12.47 -2.75
C LEU A 8 -3.58 -10.97 -2.41
N ALA A 9 -4.22 -10.56 -1.33
CA ALA A 9 -4.07 -9.22 -0.77
C ALA A 9 -3.16 -9.27 0.47
N ILE A 10 -1.99 -8.65 0.39
CA ILE A 10 -1.05 -8.51 1.50
C ILE A 10 -1.28 -7.15 2.16
N ILE A 11 -1.60 -7.16 3.46
CA ILE A 11 -1.73 -5.97 4.28
C ILE A 11 -0.50 -5.86 5.18
N LEU A 12 0.32 -4.83 4.98
CA LEU A 12 1.55 -4.59 5.74
C LEU A 12 1.23 -3.89 7.06
N ALA A 13 1.19 -4.64 8.15
CA ALA A 13 0.77 -4.18 9.47
C ALA A 13 1.80 -4.43 10.59
N ALA A 14 3.09 -4.60 10.23
CA ALA A 14 4.17 -4.95 11.17
C ALA A 14 4.80 -3.75 11.91
N GLY A 15 4.53 -2.52 11.47
CA GLY A 15 5.18 -1.32 11.97
C GLY A 15 4.71 -0.90 13.38
N LYS A 16 5.60 -0.23 14.15
CA LYS A 16 5.33 0.24 15.52
C LYS A 16 4.27 1.34 15.60
N GLY A 17 4.14 2.17 14.56
CA GLY A 17 3.14 3.25 14.52
C GLY A 17 3.25 4.29 15.65
N THR A 18 4.45 4.64 16.07
CA THR A 18 4.78 5.46 17.26
C THR A 18 4.21 6.87 17.27
N ARG A 19 3.72 7.37 16.13
CA ARG A 19 3.19 8.73 15.99
C ARG A 19 1.72 8.89 16.38
N LEU A 20 0.99 7.78 16.51
CA LEU A 20 -0.37 7.75 17.06
C LEU A 20 -0.28 7.51 18.56
N ASP A 21 -0.09 8.49 19.38
CA ASP A 21 0.02 8.38 20.85
C ASP A 21 -1.15 7.54 21.44
N SER A 22 -1.02 6.23 21.34
CA SER A 22 -2.05 5.26 21.72
C SER A 22 -1.46 4.04 22.41
N ASN A 23 -2.21 3.48 23.38
CA ASN A 23 -1.86 2.26 24.11
C ASN A 23 -2.13 0.97 23.30
N VAL A 24 -2.54 1.09 22.05
CA VAL A 24 -2.82 -0.04 21.15
C VAL A 24 -1.96 0.06 19.89
N PRO A 25 -1.58 -1.07 19.28
CA PRO A 25 -0.88 -1.08 17.98
C PRO A 25 -1.66 -0.29 16.94
N LYS A 26 -0.94 0.46 16.08
CA LYS A 26 -1.54 1.29 15.03
C LYS A 26 -2.64 0.59 14.22
N PRO A 27 -2.50 -0.67 13.77
CA PRO A 27 -3.57 -1.37 13.02
C PRO A 27 -4.87 -1.55 13.81
N LEU A 28 -4.81 -1.58 15.14
CA LEU A 28 -5.96 -1.72 16.04
C LEU A 28 -6.54 -0.38 16.48
N TYR A 29 -5.91 0.74 16.13
CA TYR A 29 -6.47 2.06 16.40
C TYR A 29 -7.80 2.24 15.68
N LYS A 30 -8.81 2.75 16.38
CA LYS A 30 -10.17 2.88 15.82
C LYS A 30 -10.35 4.21 15.09
N VAL A 31 -10.84 4.11 13.85
CA VAL A 31 -11.27 5.24 13.04
C VAL A 31 -12.70 4.97 12.62
N ASN A 32 -13.60 5.92 12.85
CA ASN A 32 -15.05 5.71 12.66
C ASN A 32 -15.56 4.46 13.38
N ASN A 33 -15.12 4.25 14.63
CA ASN A 33 -15.47 3.12 15.51
C ASN A 33 -14.98 1.74 15.04
N LEU A 34 -14.19 1.64 13.98
CA LEU A 34 -13.67 0.39 13.44
C LEU A 34 -12.13 0.43 13.42
N PRO A 35 -11.41 -0.61 13.87
CA PRO A 35 -9.97 -0.71 13.72
C PRO A 35 -9.49 -0.49 12.28
N ILE A 36 -8.35 0.19 12.12
CA ILE A 36 -7.77 0.47 10.79
C ILE A 36 -7.65 -0.81 9.96
N ILE A 37 -7.17 -1.91 10.55
CA ILE A 37 -7.02 -3.19 9.85
C ILE A 37 -8.35 -3.76 9.35
N ASP A 38 -9.44 -3.56 10.10
CA ASP A 38 -10.76 -4.10 9.77
C ASP A 38 -11.39 -3.42 8.56
N HIS A 39 -11.08 -2.13 8.33
CA HIS A 39 -11.47 -1.45 7.10
C HIS A 39 -10.88 -2.14 5.88
N LEU A 40 -9.57 -2.43 5.90
CA LEU A 40 -8.89 -3.08 4.77
C LEU A 40 -9.30 -4.53 4.59
N ILE A 41 -9.41 -5.30 5.68
CA ILE A 41 -9.92 -6.68 5.62
C ILE A 41 -11.33 -6.68 5.03
N GLY A 42 -12.21 -5.76 5.47
CA GLY A 42 -13.57 -5.62 4.95
C GLY A 42 -13.59 -5.31 3.45
N THR A 43 -12.74 -4.37 2.99
CA THR A 43 -12.62 -4.02 1.57
C THR A 43 -12.24 -5.23 0.71
N PHE A 44 -11.23 -6.01 1.11
CA PHE A 44 -10.80 -7.17 0.34
C PHE A 44 -11.73 -8.38 0.48
N SER A 45 -12.38 -8.56 1.64
CA SER A 45 -13.34 -9.66 1.87
C SER A 45 -14.61 -9.56 1.02
N PHE A 46 -14.86 -8.41 0.40
CA PHE A 46 -15.94 -8.24 -0.58
C PHE A 46 -15.74 -9.14 -1.82
N PHE A 47 -14.50 -9.51 -2.13
CA PHE A 47 -14.14 -10.26 -3.33
C PHE A 47 -13.87 -11.73 -3.00
N SER A 48 -14.69 -12.65 -3.50
CA SER A 48 -14.56 -14.10 -3.24
C SER A 48 -13.32 -14.74 -3.86
N ASN A 49 -12.66 -14.07 -4.81
CA ASN A 49 -11.45 -14.53 -5.50
C ASN A 49 -10.16 -13.91 -4.94
N ILE A 50 -10.22 -13.17 -3.83
CA ILE A 50 -9.06 -12.60 -3.13
C ILE A 50 -8.92 -13.28 -1.77
N GLU A 51 -7.76 -13.87 -1.48
CA GLU A 51 -7.37 -14.28 -0.13
C GLU A 51 -6.56 -13.17 0.53
N ILE A 52 -6.62 -13.08 1.87
CA ILE A 52 -6.00 -11.99 2.63
C ILE A 52 -4.85 -12.56 3.48
N LEU A 53 -3.69 -11.89 3.44
CA LEU A 53 -2.53 -12.15 4.26
C LEU A 53 -2.14 -10.86 4.99
N THR A 54 -2.06 -10.90 6.32
CA THR A 54 -1.59 -9.78 7.14
C THR A 54 -0.14 -10.04 7.56
N VAL A 55 0.76 -9.11 7.25
CA VAL A 55 2.12 -9.12 7.79
C VAL A 55 2.10 -8.43 9.14
N VAL A 56 2.35 -9.20 10.20
CA VAL A 56 2.33 -8.73 11.58
C VAL A 56 3.77 -8.60 12.11
N GLY A 57 3.98 -7.77 13.13
CA GLY A 57 5.33 -7.56 13.70
C GLY A 57 5.24 -7.01 15.12
N TYR A 58 5.31 -5.68 15.29
CA TYR A 58 5.19 -5.07 16.61
C TYR A 58 3.86 -5.44 17.28
N GLU A 59 3.93 -5.91 18.53
CA GLU A 59 2.77 -6.41 19.29
C GLU A 59 1.91 -7.43 18.51
N LYS A 60 2.57 -8.31 17.75
CA LYS A 60 1.95 -9.28 16.85
C LYS A 60 0.82 -10.07 17.48
N ASP A 61 0.94 -10.48 18.74
CA ASP A 61 -0.06 -11.32 19.41
C ASP A 61 -1.41 -10.61 19.55
N LYS A 62 -1.42 -9.31 19.84
CA LYS A 62 -2.65 -8.51 19.88
C LYS A 62 -3.34 -8.48 18.53
N LEU A 63 -2.56 -8.30 17.45
CA LEU A 63 -3.10 -8.23 16.10
C LEU A 63 -3.57 -9.60 15.60
N ILE A 64 -2.80 -10.67 15.84
CA ILE A 64 -3.17 -12.05 15.50
C ILE A 64 -4.48 -12.44 16.19
N ASN A 65 -4.60 -12.17 17.50
CA ASN A 65 -5.81 -12.45 18.26
C ASN A 65 -7.03 -11.66 17.75
N HIS A 66 -6.81 -10.46 17.20
CA HIS A 66 -7.87 -9.65 16.63
C HIS A 66 -8.32 -10.13 15.24
N ILE A 67 -7.37 -10.39 14.33
CA ILE A 67 -7.72 -10.80 12.96
C ILE A 67 -8.28 -12.22 12.88
N GLN A 68 -7.87 -13.11 13.79
CA GLN A 68 -8.31 -14.51 13.88
C GLN A 68 -8.27 -15.22 12.51
N ASN A 69 -9.40 -15.84 12.10
CA ASN A 69 -9.54 -16.56 10.83
C ASN A 69 -9.95 -15.67 9.63
N ARG A 70 -10.01 -14.34 9.81
CA ARG A 70 -10.37 -13.40 8.74
C ARG A 70 -9.23 -13.12 7.76
N SER A 71 -8.00 -13.46 8.16
CA SER A 71 -6.79 -13.30 7.35
C SER A 71 -5.76 -14.37 7.75
N PHE A 72 -5.01 -14.90 6.80
CA PHE A 72 -3.74 -15.55 7.13
C PHE A 72 -2.78 -14.52 7.71
N TYR A 73 -1.71 -14.97 8.37
CA TYR A 73 -0.67 -14.06 8.81
C TYR A 73 0.74 -14.64 8.61
N VAL A 74 1.70 -13.74 8.49
CA VAL A 74 3.15 -14.03 8.59
C VAL A 74 3.79 -13.00 9.50
N VAL A 75 4.88 -13.38 10.15
CA VAL A 75 5.57 -12.50 11.09
C VAL A 75 6.80 -11.89 10.44
N GLN A 76 6.91 -10.56 10.49
CA GLN A 76 8.13 -9.82 10.22
C GLN A 76 8.84 -9.57 11.56
N GLU A 77 9.83 -10.39 11.90
CA GLU A 77 10.54 -10.29 13.17
C GLU A 77 11.43 -9.02 13.23
N VAL A 78 12.04 -8.66 12.11
CA VAL A 78 12.83 -7.42 11.98
C VAL A 78 12.05 -6.45 11.10
N GLN A 79 11.65 -5.30 11.66
CA GLN A 79 10.91 -4.25 10.94
C GLN A 79 11.88 -3.44 10.07
N ASP A 80 12.41 -4.07 9.03
CA ASP A 80 13.38 -3.53 8.07
C ASP A 80 12.76 -2.84 6.86
N GLY A 81 11.48 -2.48 6.95
CA GLY A 81 10.73 -1.75 5.92
C GLY A 81 9.71 -2.58 5.15
N THR A 82 9.04 -1.94 4.19
CA THR A 82 7.94 -2.54 3.43
C THR A 82 8.40 -3.63 2.46
N GLY A 83 9.60 -3.52 1.92
CA GLY A 83 10.21 -4.57 1.09
C GLY A 83 10.52 -5.83 1.91
N GLY A 84 11.04 -5.66 3.15
CA GLY A 84 11.25 -6.76 4.08
C GLY A 84 9.96 -7.47 4.44
N ALA A 85 8.89 -6.72 4.68
CA ALA A 85 7.55 -7.27 4.93
C ALA A 85 7.04 -8.13 3.75
N VAL A 86 7.30 -7.73 2.51
CA VAL A 86 6.96 -8.56 1.34
C VAL A 86 7.87 -9.78 1.24
N LYS A 87 9.16 -9.67 1.58
CA LYS A 87 10.10 -10.81 1.54
C LYS A 87 9.69 -11.95 2.46
N VAL A 88 9.17 -11.67 3.66
CA VAL A 88 8.68 -12.74 4.57
C VAL A 88 7.40 -13.42 4.07
N SER A 89 6.72 -12.82 3.07
CA SER A 89 5.47 -13.35 2.50
C SER A 89 5.67 -14.24 1.27
N LEU A 90 6.90 -14.43 0.79
CA LEU A 90 7.17 -15.05 -0.52
C LEU A 90 6.58 -16.44 -0.72
N ASP A 91 6.52 -17.26 0.33
CA ASP A 91 5.97 -18.63 0.22
C ASP A 91 4.44 -18.64 0.07
N PHE A 92 3.76 -17.62 0.58
CA PHE A 92 2.33 -17.39 0.30
C PHE A 92 2.14 -16.89 -1.13
N ILE A 93 2.90 -15.88 -1.54
CA ILE A 93 2.80 -15.22 -2.85
C ILE A 93 2.83 -16.21 -4.01
N LYS A 94 3.71 -17.21 -3.97
CA LYS A 94 3.91 -18.21 -5.04
C LYS A 94 2.64 -18.98 -5.45
N LYS A 95 1.60 -18.96 -4.63
CA LYS A 95 0.37 -19.74 -4.85
C LYS A 95 -0.65 -19.01 -5.72
N TYR A 96 -0.45 -17.70 -5.97
CA TYR A 96 -1.41 -16.82 -6.65
C TYR A 96 -0.86 -16.30 -7.96
N GLN A 97 -1.73 -15.80 -8.83
CA GLN A 97 -1.33 -15.20 -10.10
C GLN A 97 -0.94 -13.74 -9.94
N ASN A 98 -1.70 -13.01 -9.10
CA ASN A 98 -1.52 -11.59 -8.84
C ASN A 98 -1.55 -11.31 -7.34
N VAL A 99 -0.84 -10.27 -6.93
CA VAL A 99 -0.69 -9.90 -5.52
C VAL A 99 -0.90 -8.42 -5.32
N PHE A 100 -1.92 -8.08 -4.54
CA PHE A 100 -2.05 -6.76 -3.95
C PHE A 100 -1.07 -6.62 -2.78
N VAL A 101 -0.43 -5.47 -2.67
CA VAL A 101 0.38 -5.09 -1.49
C VAL A 101 -0.07 -3.72 -1.04
N PHE A 102 -0.66 -3.65 0.14
CA PHE A 102 -1.20 -2.41 0.71
C PHE A 102 -0.56 -2.15 2.06
N VAL A 103 -0.20 -0.90 2.31
CA VAL A 103 0.18 -0.47 3.67
C VAL A 103 -1.05 -0.49 4.57
N GLY A 104 -0.88 -0.99 5.79
CA GLY A 104 -1.97 -1.24 6.74
C GLY A 104 -2.48 0.01 7.46
N ASP A 105 -2.24 1.22 6.92
CA ASP A 105 -2.61 2.48 7.54
C ASP A 105 -3.59 3.34 6.72
N SER A 106 -4.03 2.86 5.55
CA SER A 106 -4.96 3.56 4.66
C SER A 106 -6.36 2.94 4.73
N PRO A 107 -7.16 3.23 5.76
CA PRO A 107 -8.42 2.51 6.05
C PRO A 107 -9.53 2.78 5.04
N PHE A 108 -9.45 3.86 4.27
CA PHE A 108 -10.58 4.32 3.45
C PHE A 108 -10.47 3.95 1.98
N VAL A 109 -9.55 3.06 1.63
CA VAL A 109 -9.47 2.53 0.26
C VAL A 109 -10.78 1.82 -0.08
N HIS A 110 -11.49 2.31 -1.09
CA HIS A 110 -12.80 1.79 -1.49
C HIS A 110 -12.66 0.55 -2.37
N LYS A 111 -13.65 -0.36 -2.31
CA LYS A 111 -13.68 -1.57 -3.14
C LYS A 111 -13.63 -1.27 -4.64
N ASP A 112 -14.24 -0.17 -5.09
CA ASP A 112 -14.25 0.24 -6.50
C ASP A 112 -12.82 0.51 -7.02
N TYR A 113 -11.89 0.92 -6.13
CA TYR A 113 -10.49 1.08 -6.51
C TYR A 113 -9.80 -0.29 -6.71
N ILE A 114 -10.19 -1.30 -5.92
CA ILE A 114 -9.72 -2.68 -6.10
C ILE A 114 -10.20 -3.23 -7.44
N GLU A 115 -11.47 -3.04 -7.78
CA GLU A 115 -12.05 -3.41 -9.07
C GLU A 115 -11.33 -2.71 -10.23
N LYS A 116 -11.14 -1.39 -10.11
CA LYS A 116 -10.41 -0.58 -11.09
C LYS A 116 -8.97 -1.06 -11.27
N MET A 117 -8.27 -1.40 -10.17
CA MET A 117 -6.92 -1.96 -10.25
C MET A 117 -6.90 -3.29 -10.97
N MET A 118 -7.81 -4.22 -10.66
CA MET A 118 -7.89 -5.52 -11.34
C MET A 118 -8.15 -5.37 -12.84
N LEU A 119 -9.15 -4.53 -13.19
CA LEU A 119 -9.52 -4.28 -14.59
C LEU A 119 -8.34 -3.71 -15.37
N TYR A 120 -7.77 -2.61 -14.93
CA TYR A 120 -6.70 -1.92 -15.65
C TYR A 120 -5.41 -2.72 -15.67
N HIS A 121 -5.10 -3.47 -14.61
CA HIS A 121 -3.95 -4.37 -14.58
C HIS A 121 -4.04 -5.46 -15.64
N GLN A 122 -5.24 -6.00 -15.83
CA GLN A 122 -5.51 -7.03 -16.83
C GLN A 122 -5.54 -6.45 -18.25
N GLU A 123 -6.24 -5.33 -18.48
CA GLU A 123 -6.37 -4.70 -19.80
C GLU A 123 -5.01 -4.23 -20.36
N THR A 124 -4.14 -3.74 -19.50
CA THR A 124 -2.81 -3.26 -19.89
C THR A 124 -1.74 -4.35 -19.85
N ASP A 125 -2.08 -5.55 -19.39
CA ASP A 125 -1.11 -6.63 -19.09
C ASP A 125 0.07 -6.13 -18.24
N ALA A 126 -0.22 -5.27 -17.24
CA ALA A 126 0.81 -4.63 -16.45
C ALA A 126 1.58 -5.61 -15.56
N ASP A 127 2.89 -5.40 -15.41
CA ASP A 127 3.70 -6.11 -14.41
C ASP A 127 3.47 -5.54 -13.01
N CYS A 128 3.22 -4.22 -12.95
CA CYS A 128 2.92 -3.47 -11.74
C CYS A 128 1.87 -2.40 -12.03
N SER A 129 0.75 -2.41 -11.31
CA SER A 129 -0.20 -1.30 -11.23
C SER A 129 -0.17 -0.72 -9.83
N PHE A 130 -0.42 0.58 -9.68
CA PHE A 130 -0.50 1.20 -8.37
C PHE A 130 -1.41 2.43 -8.36
N LEU A 131 -1.93 2.77 -7.17
CA LEU A 131 -2.72 3.97 -6.98
C LEU A 131 -1.83 5.15 -6.63
N TYR A 132 -2.22 6.32 -7.14
CA TYR A 132 -1.64 7.61 -6.75
C TYR A 132 -2.71 8.69 -6.79
N SER A 133 -2.41 9.84 -6.19
CA SER A 133 -3.32 10.96 -6.16
C SER A 133 -2.57 12.29 -6.18
N GLU A 134 -3.27 13.34 -6.59
CA GLU A 134 -2.82 14.71 -6.40
C GLU A 134 -3.36 15.23 -5.07
N PHE A 135 -2.45 15.74 -4.21
CA PHE A 135 -2.83 16.29 -2.92
C PHE A 135 -2.67 17.80 -2.91
N PRO A 136 -3.63 18.55 -2.33
CA PRO A 136 -3.57 20.01 -2.27
C PRO A 136 -2.58 20.54 -1.21
N PHE A 137 -1.96 19.64 -0.43
CA PHE A 137 -1.02 19.96 0.65
C PHE A 137 0.17 19.01 0.65
N LYS A 138 1.23 19.36 1.37
CA LYS A 138 2.46 18.56 1.47
C LYS A 138 2.27 17.43 2.49
N LEU A 139 2.66 16.22 2.10
CA LEU A 139 2.71 15.03 2.95
C LEU A 139 4.10 14.40 2.87
N PRO A 140 4.53 13.64 3.89
CA PRO A 140 5.80 12.91 3.87
C PRO A 140 5.72 11.61 3.05
N TYR A 141 5.12 11.68 1.86
CA TYR A 141 4.98 10.55 0.94
C TYR A 141 5.98 10.68 -0.21
N ALA A 142 6.28 9.58 -0.87
CA ALA A 142 7.05 9.59 -2.11
C ALA A 142 6.31 10.40 -3.20
N ARG A 143 7.08 10.96 -4.13
CA ARG A 143 6.58 11.75 -5.28
C ARG A 143 6.77 11.00 -6.57
N LEU A 144 5.78 11.14 -7.44
CA LEU A 144 5.83 10.65 -8.82
C LEU A 144 6.13 11.80 -9.77
N PHE A 145 7.03 11.54 -10.70
CA PHE A 145 7.42 12.49 -11.74
C PHE A 145 7.06 11.91 -13.09
N PHE A 146 6.36 12.69 -13.89
CA PHE A 146 5.91 12.31 -15.22
C PHE A 146 6.58 13.23 -16.26
N ASP A 147 6.89 12.67 -17.44
CA ASP A 147 7.35 13.44 -18.59
C ASP A 147 6.21 14.25 -19.23
N ASN A 148 6.54 15.04 -20.26
CA ASN A 148 5.56 15.87 -20.98
C ASN A 148 4.53 15.03 -21.75
N ASN A 149 4.76 13.73 -21.95
CA ASN A 149 3.84 12.79 -22.61
C ASN A 149 2.97 12.03 -21.58
N GLY A 150 3.16 12.29 -20.28
CA GLY A 150 2.45 11.60 -19.21
C GLY A 150 3.04 10.24 -18.82
N ASN A 151 4.24 9.89 -19.29
CA ASN A 151 4.90 8.65 -18.86
C ASN A 151 5.59 8.85 -17.51
N LEU A 152 5.54 7.84 -16.66
CA LEU A 152 6.23 7.86 -15.38
C LEU A 152 7.75 7.79 -15.57
N GLU A 153 8.48 8.82 -15.14
CA GLU A 153 9.94 8.92 -15.23
C GLU A 153 10.67 8.40 -14.00
N LYS A 154 10.15 8.72 -12.82
CA LYS A 154 10.75 8.31 -11.54
C LYS A 154 9.77 8.41 -10.37
N LEU A 155 10.07 7.66 -9.33
CA LEU A 155 9.53 7.83 -7.99
C LEU A 155 10.66 8.25 -7.05
N THR A 156 10.42 9.24 -6.19
CA THR A 156 11.42 9.71 -5.22
C THR A 156 10.82 9.71 -3.81
N GLU A 157 11.48 9.02 -2.88
CA GLU A 157 11.09 9.01 -1.47
C GLU A 157 11.17 10.40 -0.86
N SER A 158 10.33 10.69 0.13
CA SER A 158 10.25 12.01 0.76
C SER A 158 11.60 12.46 1.37
N CYS A 159 12.38 11.54 1.91
CA CYS A 159 13.71 11.80 2.48
C CYS A 159 14.79 12.10 1.42
N ASP A 160 14.53 11.77 0.16
CA ASP A 160 15.46 11.94 -0.97
C ASP A 160 15.08 13.10 -1.90
N LEU A 161 13.97 13.78 -1.62
CA LEU A 161 13.51 14.92 -2.42
C LEU A 161 14.49 16.10 -2.31
N SER A 162 14.85 16.68 -3.45
CA SER A 162 15.49 17.98 -3.53
C SER A 162 14.51 19.12 -3.21
N ASN A 163 15.02 20.32 -2.96
CA ASN A 163 14.16 21.48 -2.72
C ASN A 163 13.23 21.81 -3.91
N LYS A 164 13.70 21.57 -5.14
CA LYS A 164 12.93 21.78 -6.38
C LYS A 164 11.79 20.76 -6.53
N ASP A 165 11.96 19.56 -6.01
CA ASP A 165 10.99 18.46 -6.14
C ASP A 165 9.85 18.54 -5.10
N LYS A 166 9.98 19.42 -4.09
CA LYS A 166 8.98 19.52 -2.99
C LYS A 166 7.63 20.06 -3.42
N ASP A 167 7.53 20.70 -4.58
CA ASP A 167 6.29 21.27 -5.09
C ASP A 167 5.51 20.33 -6.01
N VAL A 168 6.09 19.14 -6.34
CA VAL A 168 5.37 18.08 -7.05
C VAL A 168 4.23 17.56 -6.18
N ARG A 169 3.01 17.52 -6.75
CA ARG A 169 1.78 17.18 -6.03
C ARG A 169 1.24 15.78 -6.29
N TYR A 170 1.89 14.98 -7.14
CA TYR A 170 1.56 13.59 -7.37
C TYR A 170 2.23 12.71 -6.32
N PHE A 171 1.41 12.18 -5.43
CA PHE A 171 1.86 11.41 -4.28
C PHE A 171 1.59 9.93 -4.49
N PHE A 172 2.59 9.13 -4.23
CA PHE A 172 2.45 7.69 -4.20
C PHE A 172 1.93 7.24 -2.84
N THR A 173 0.89 6.42 -2.84
CA THR A 173 0.13 6.08 -1.64
C THR A 173 0.31 4.63 -1.16
N SER A 174 1.25 3.89 -1.79
CA SER A 174 1.66 2.53 -1.39
C SER A 174 0.58 1.46 -1.49
N GLN A 175 -0.32 1.58 -2.48
CA GLN A 175 -1.26 0.53 -2.87
C GLN A 175 -0.85 -0.02 -4.23
N TYR A 176 -0.39 -1.28 -4.24
CA TYR A 176 0.13 -1.94 -5.45
C TYR A 176 -0.71 -3.14 -5.83
N LEU A 177 -0.68 -3.49 -7.13
CA LEU A 177 -1.05 -4.78 -7.69
C LEU A 177 0.07 -5.26 -8.61
N PHE A 178 0.60 -6.44 -8.36
CA PHE A 178 1.70 -7.03 -9.11
C PHE A 178 1.29 -8.34 -9.77
N LYS A 179 1.83 -8.63 -10.95
CA LYS A 179 1.98 -10.02 -11.37
C LYS A 179 2.92 -10.74 -10.41
N THR A 180 2.52 -11.88 -9.89
CA THR A 180 3.32 -12.66 -8.93
C THR A 180 4.72 -12.96 -9.45
N LYS A 181 4.82 -13.44 -10.70
CA LYS A 181 6.11 -13.76 -11.33
C LYS A 181 7.06 -12.57 -11.33
N PHE A 182 6.55 -11.38 -11.62
CA PHE A 182 7.31 -10.14 -11.58
C PHE A 182 7.78 -9.81 -10.17
N LEU A 183 6.87 -9.77 -9.18
CA LEU A 183 7.19 -9.45 -7.79
C LEU A 183 8.25 -10.40 -7.21
N LEU A 184 8.10 -11.72 -7.41
CA LEU A 184 9.05 -12.73 -6.94
C LEU A 184 10.46 -12.55 -7.50
N ASN A 185 10.56 -12.06 -8.74
CA ASN A 185 11.84 -11.78 -9.39
C ASN A 185 12.51 -10.51 -8.83
N LYS A 186 11.73 -9.44 -8.70
CA LYS A 186 12.27 -8.12 -8.38
C LYS A 186 12.46 -7.85 -6.88
N VAL A 187 11.60 -8.38 -6.02
CA VAL A 187 11.66 -8.07 -4.57
C VAL A 187 12.97 -8.54 -3.91
N LYS A 188 13.59 -9.58 -4.45
CA LYS A 188 14.87 -10.11 -3.93
C LYS A 188 16.04 -9.16 -4.17
N SER A 189 15.98 -8.32 -5.20
CA SER A 189 17.01 -7.34 -5.54
C SER A 189 16.89 -6.03 -4.76
N LEU A 190 15.81 -5.83 -4.00
CA LEU A 190 15.64 -4.64 -3.18
C LEU A 190 16.73 -4.57 -2.10
N GLY A 191 17.48 -3.48 -2.11
CA GLY A 191 18.49 -3.13 -1.12
C GLY A 191 17.95 -2.28 0.02
N LEU A 192 18.84 -1.89 0.93
CA LEU A 192 18.52 -0.95 2.00
C LEU A 192 18.72 0.49 1.51
N ASN A 193 17.79 1.36 1.84
CA ASN A 193 17.97 2.80 1.64
C ASN A 193 19.13 3.30 2.54
N LYS A 194 20.09 4.01 1.96
CA LYS A 194 21.31 4.45 2.66
C LYS A 194 21.05 5.44 3.79
N LYS A 195 19.96 6.20 3.73
CA LYS A 195 19.60 7.21 4.74
C LYS A 195 18.80 6.63 5.90
N THR A 196 17.84 5.74 5.60
CA THR A 196 16.90 5.20 6.59
C THR A 196 17.32 3.82 7.10
N GLY A 197 18.13 3.08 6.36
CA GLY A 197 18.46 1.68 6.63
C GLY A 197 17.30 0.71 6.34
N GLU A 198 16.22 1.17 5.74
CA GLU A 198 15.03 0.36 5.45
C GLU A 198 15.04 -0.17 4.02
N CYS A 199 14.49 -1.37 3.84
CA CYS A 199 14.19 -1.96 2.54
C CYS A 199 12.82 -1.44 2.07
N ASN A 200 12.80 -0.43 1.21
CA ASN A 200 11.56 0.18 0.74
C ASN A 200 11.03 -0.54 -0.50
N LEU A 201 9.77 -0.97 -0.46
CA LEU A 201 9.11 -1.59 -1.63
C LEU A 201 8.94 -0.59 -2.79
N THR A 202 8.84 0.70 -2.50
CA THR A 202 8.75 1.78 -3.49
C THR A 202 9.86 1.75 -4.53
N GLU A 203 11.06 1.26 -4.17
CA GLU A 203 12.18 1.14 -5.10
C GLU A 203 11.89 0.20 -6.29
N ILE A 204 10.93 -0.72 -6.12
CA ILE A 204 10.50 -1.61 -7.22
C ILE A 204 9.96 -0.82 -8.42
N ILE A 205 9.38 0.36 -8.20
CA ILE A 205 8.87 1.24 -9.27
C ILE A 205 10.04 1.77 -10.12
N ASN A 206 11.12 2.25 -9.48
CA ASN A 206 12.30 2.72 -10.19
C ASN A 206 13.00 1.58 -10.96
N ILE A 207 13.02 0.37 -10.37
CA ILE A 207 13.50 -0.83 -11.07
C ILE A 207 12.63 -1.12 -12.29
N CYS A 208 11.30 -1.04 -12.17
CA CYS A 208 10.37 -1.20 -13.29
C CYS A 208 10.68 -0.22 -14.42
N ILE A 209 10.83 1.07 -14.11
CA ILE A 209 11.10 2.13 -15.08
C ILE A 209 12.43 1.83 -15.80
N LYS A 210 13.49 1.55 -15.04
CA LYS A 210 14.82 1.23 -15.57
C LYS A 210 14.82 0.03 -16.51
N ASP A 211 14.11 -1.03 -16.12
CA ASP A 211 14.07 -2.30 -16.86
C ASP A 211 12.99 -2.30 -17.95
N LYS A 212 12.28 -1.16 -18.14
CA LYS A 212 11.20 -0.99 -19.14
C LYS A 212 10.08 -2.02 -18.98
N ASN A 213 9.77 -2.38 -17.72
CA ASN A 213 8.63 -3.22 -17.43
C ASN A 213 7.33 -2.45 -17.62
N ASN A 214 6.23 -3.17 -17.81
CA ASN A 214 4.93 -2.55 -18.02
C ASN A 214 4.34 -2.05 -16.70
N ILE A 215 4.29 -0.72 -16.53
CA ILE A 215 3.78 -0.05 -15.33
C ILE A 215 2.47 0.66 -15.66
N ASN A 216 1.48 0.50 -14.80
CA ASN A 216 0.19 1.18 -14.93
C ASN A 216 -0.12 2.03 -13.68
N PRO A 217 0.25 3.33 -13.65
CA PRO A 217 -0.16 4.27 -12.61
C PRO A 217 -1.64 4.61 -12.75
N ILE A 218 -2.42 4.50 -11.66
CA ILE A 218 -3.86 4.76 -11.66
C ILE A 218 -4.15 5.97 -10.77
N LEU A 219 -4.59 7.07 -11.38
CA LEU A 219 -4.98 8.29 -10.67
C LEU A 219 -6.34 8.09 -9.99
N ILE A 220 -6.39 8.41 -8.70
CA ILE A 220 -7.61 8.54 -7.90
C ILE A 220 -7.79 10.00 -7.52
N LYS A 221 -8.94 10.57 -7.83
CA LYS A 221 -9.23 12.00 -7.55
C LYS A 221 -9.51 12.23 -6.06
N GLU A 222 -10.18 11.30 -5.42
CA GLU A 222 -10.56 11.34 -4.02
C GLU A 222 -9.35 10.97 -3.13
N PHE A 223 -8.35 11.85 -3.11
CA PHE A 223 -7.06 11.64 -2.43
C PHE A 223 -7.22 11.25 -0.96
N TRP A 224 -8.25 11.75 -0.27
CA TRP A 224 -8.53 11.46 1.13
C TRP A 224 -8.83 9.97 1.39
N ASN A 225 -9.30 9.23 0.38
CA ASN A 225 -9.52 7.79 0.48
C ASN A 225 -8.22 6.98 0.42
N LEU A 226 -7.12 7.58 -0.07
CA LEU A 226 -5.80 6.96 -0.13
C LEU A 226 -4.87 7.39 1.00
N MET A 227 -5.29 8.35 1.84
CA MET A 227 -4.46 8.84 2.94
C MET A 227 -4.22 7.75 3.98
N GLY A 228 -2.96 7.61 4.38
CA GLY A 228 -2.58 6.85 5.55
C GLY A 228 -2.78 7.67 6.82
N ILE A 229 -3.25 7.03 7.89
CA ILE A 229 -3.42 7.64 9.20
C ILE A 229 -2.16 7.41 10.01
N ASN A 230 -1.41 8.47 10.28
CA ASN A 230 -0.21 8.46 11.09
C ASN A 230 -0.34 9.28 12.38
N THR A 231 -1.27 10.24 12.39
CA THR A 231 -1.56 11.15 13.50
C THR A 231 -3.05 11.37 13.63
N LEU A 232 -3.52 11.94 14.75
CA LEU A 232 -4.92 12.34 14.92
C LEU A 232 -5.32 13.43 13.91
N ASP A 233 -4.42 14.35 13.58
CA ASP A 233 -4.62 15.40 12.58
C ASP A 233 -4.92 14.83 11.18
N ASP A 234 -4.38 13.66 10.84
CA ASP A 234 -4.72 12.99 9.57
C ASP A 234 -6.20 12.58 9.52
N ILE A 235 -6.76 12.16 10.65
CA ILE A 235 -8.19 11.79 10.75
C ILE A 235 -9.07 13.02 10.53
N ASP A 236 -8.73 14.14 11.18
CA ASP A 236 -9.49 15.39 11.07
C ASP A 236 -9.45 15.92 9.63
N LYS A 237 -8.28 15.87 9.00
CA LYS A 237 -8.12 16.22 7.58
C LYS A 237 -9.00 15.37 6.67
N ILE A 238 -8.95 14.04 6.79
CA ILE A 238 -9.76 13.12 5.99
C ILE A 238 -11.25 13.42 6.17
N ASN A 239 -11.71 13.60 7.40
CA ASN A 239 -13.10 13.86 7.70
C ASN A 239 -13.57 15.20 7.12
N SER A 240 -12.73 16.24 7.13
CA SER A 240 -13.05 17.54 6.56
C SER A 240 -13.29 17.46 5.05
N TYR A 241 -12.45 16.74 4.32
CA TYR A 241 -12.60 16.55 2.86
C TYR A 241 -13.79 15.67 2.50
N LYS A 242 -14.02 14.57 3.22
CA LYS A 242 -15.21 13.73 3.02
C LYS A 242 -16.53 14.49 3.21
N ASN A 243 -16.57 15.42 4.16
CA ASN A 243 -17.75 16.23 4.40
C ASN A 243 -17.94 17.31 3.33
N TYR A 244 -16.86 17.81 2.76
CA TYR A 244 -16.91 18.76 1.66
C TYR A 244 -17.46 18.10 0.38
N ASP A 245 -16.97 16.91 0.03
CA ASP A 245 -17.38 16.17 -1.17
C ASP A 245 -18.87 15.74 -1.13
N LYS A 246 -19.41 15.46 0.05
CA LYS A 246 -20.84 15.12 0.21
C LYS A 246 -21.79 16.32 0.03
N LYS A 247 -21.26 17.56 0.05
CA LYS A 247 -22.06 18.79 -0.03
C LYS A 247 -22.07 19.41 -1.44
N ASN A 248 -21.20 18.97 -2.32
CA ASN A 248 -21.07 19.41 -3.71
C ASN A 248 -21.37 18.24 -4.67
#